data_ac9f089f316a8774c7ca0c7081fe5760
#
_entry.id   ac9f089f316a8774c7ca0c7081fe5760
#
_cell.length_a   1.000
_cell.length_b   1.000
_cell.length_c   1.000
_cell.angle_alpha   90.00
_cell.angle_beta   90.00
_cell.angle_gamma   90.00
#
_symmetry.space_group_name_H-M   'P 1'
#
loop_
_entity.id
_entity.type
_entity.pdbx_description
1 polymer ?
#
loop_
_entity_poly.entity_id
_entity_poly.type
_entity_poly.pdbx_seq_one_letter_code
_entity_poly.pdbx_strand_id
1 'polypeptide(L)'
;AYSENDSHALGTSYSDYETRVIAGNTFDYPAIHGEAIAQSGYSYTSASHKAVAEGHISLGDYPIVDLIVGKQRTTTIGRGVSGYHYEAISDKLQEALSLYTAEGGNLLLSGSYILDDLWHGPMSTDEDKEFAKNTLHSSFGGGMASRSGEVYAPSTKFLRKRLTLTFNTTPSEEVYSVESPEVVTPVGKQSYTILRYAHSDRSAAVAYNGPDNRTVHLGFPFETITDDEERTKLMAAILKFLSKN
;
A
#
# COMPACT_ATOMS: atom_id res chain seq x y z
N ALA A 1 6.66 -3.23 13.50
CA ALA A 1 7.43 -2.89 14.72
C ALA A 1 8.48 -3.95 14.95
N TYR A 2 9.74 -3.57 14.93
CA TYR A 2 10.82 -4.47 15.35
C TYR A 2 10.73 -4.67 16.86
N SER A 3 10.63 -5.93 17.28
CA SER A 3 10.67 -6.28 18.70
C SER A 3 12.10 -6.51 19.15
N GLU A 4 12.35 -6.46 20.46
CA GLU A 4 13.64 -6.85 21.02
C GLU A 4 14.03 -8.29 20.62
N ASN A 5 13.05 -9.16 20.38
CA ASN A 5 13.30 -10.52 19.93
C ASN A 5 13.88 -10.59 18.52
N ASP A 6 13.46 -9.72 17.61
CA ASP A 6 14.02 -9.66 16.25
C ASP A 6 15.50 -9.24 16.31
N SER A 7 15.82 -8.29 17.16
CA SER A 7 17.19 -7.86 17.42
C SER A 7 18.09 -9.00 17.88
N HIS A 8 17.60 -9.83 18.77
CA HIS A 8 18.34 -11.00 19.29
C HIS A 8 18.51 -12.09 18.23
N ALA A 9 17.55 -12.25 17.33
CA ALA A 9 17.60 -13.26 16.29
C ALA A 9 18.64 -12.95 15.21
N LEU A 10 18.86 -11.66 14.92
CA LEU A 10 19.71 -11.20 13.82
C LEU A 10 21.14 -10.81 14.28
N GLY A 11 21.37 -10.70 15.60
CA GLY A 11 22.65 -10.29 16.19
C GLY A 11 22.76 -8.79 16.42
N THR A 12 23.68 -8.39 17.27
CA THR A 12 23.84 -7.00 17.75
C THR A 12 24.08 -5.98 16.64
N SER A 13 24.91 -6.30 15.64
CA SER A 13 25.19 -5.37 14.54
C SER A 13 23.97 -5.14 13.63
N TYR A 14 23.13 -6.14 13.50
CA TYR A 14 21.89 -6.02 12.75
C TYR A 14 20.84 -5.24 13.52
N SER A 15 20.80 -5.46 14.84
CA SER A 15 19.96 -4.73 15.77
C SER A 15 20.25 -3.23 15.75
N ASP A 16 21.52 -2.84 15.81
CA ASP A 16 21.94 -1.43 15.73
C ASP A 16 21.53 -0.77 14.41
N TYR A 17 21.51 -1.54 13.34
CA TYR A 17 21.08 -1.06 12.02
C TYR A 17 19.55 -0.89 11.94
N GLU A 18 18.80 -1.85 12.44
CA GLU A 18 17.33 -1.85 12.37
C GLU A 18 16.66 -0.94 13.41
N THR A 19 17.26 -0.78 14.58
CA THR A 19 16.72 0.07 15.63
C THR A 19 17.18 1.52 15.52
N ARG A 20 18.08 1.83 14.59
CA ARG A 20 18.51 3.19 14.33
C ARG A 20 17.32 4.00 13.80
N VAL A 21 17.13 5.18 14.39
CA VAL A 21 16.14 6.14 13.86
C VAL A 21 16.66 6.67 12.54
N ILE A 22 16.03 6.22 11.46
CA ILE A 22 16.26 6.66 10.10
C ILE A 22 14.93 7.24 9.60
N ALA A 23 14.94 8.45 9.05
CA ALA A 23 13.76 9.06 8.48
C ALA A 23 13.11 8.09 7.45
N GLY A 24 11.80 7.90 7.54
CA GLY A 24 11.05 6.93 6.73
C GLY A 24 11.12 5.47 7.23
N ASN A 25 12.00 5.15 8.18
CA ASN A 25 12.06 3.85 8.87
C ASN A 25 11.51 3.90 10.30
N THR A 26 11.01 5.04 10.72
CA THR A 26 10.59 5.32 12.09
C THR A 26 9.08 5.28 12.27
N PHE A 27 8.36 4.62 11.36
CA PHE A 27 6.89 4.55 11.34
C PHE A 27 6.20 5.91 11.18
N ASP A 28 6.86 6.86 10.57
CA ASP A 28 6.30 8.18 10.25
C ASP A 28 5.65 8.24 8.85
N TYR A 29 5.36 7.10 8.24
CA TYR A 29 4.65 7.01 6.96
C TYR A 29 3.35 7.81 6.92
N PRO A 30 2.52 7.85 8.00
CA PRO A 30 1.36 8.71 8.06
C PRO A 30 1.70 10.20 7.91
N ALA A 31 2.90 10.64 8.31
CA ALA A 31 3.33 12.03 8.11
C ALA A 31 3.59 12.33 6.63
N ILE A 32 4.28 11.43 5.91
CA ILE A 32 4.56 11.57 4.48
C ILE A 32 3.28 11.57 3.65
N HIS A 33 2.38 10.63 3.92
CA HIS A 33 1.05 10.60 3.28
C HIS A 33 0.25 11.84 3.63
N GLY A 34 0.20 12.19 4.92
CA GLY A 34 -0.54 13.34 5.43
C GLY A 34 -0.07 14.67 4.85
N GLU A 35 1.24 14.83 4.66
CA GLU A 35 1.79 16.02 3.99
C GLU A 35 1.28 16.11 2.55
N ALA A 36 1.36 15.04 1.77
CA ALA A 36 0.86 15.02 0.40
C ALA A 36 -0.66 15.24 0.33
N ILE A 37 -1.43 14.71 1.28
CA ILE A 37 -2.87 14.94 1.43
C ILE A 37 -3.15 16.42 1.73
N ALA A 38 -2.44 17.00 2.70
CA ALA A 38 -2.61 18.41 3.09
C ALA A 38 -2.25 19.38 1.96
N GLN A 39 -1.14 19.13 1.26
CA GLN A 39 -0.72 19.90 0.08
C GLN A 39 -1.72 19.78 -1.08
N SER A 40 -2.49 18.70 -1.12
CA SER A 40 -3.60 18.51 -2.07
C SER A 40 -4.90 19.20 -1.67
N GLY A 41 -4.93 19.91 -0.52
CA GLY A 41 -6.07 20.68 -0.03
C GLY A 41 -7.09 19.88 0.79
N TYR A 42 -6.70 18.71 1.32
CA TYR A 42 -7.55 17.89 2.17
C TYR A 42 -7.03 17.87 3.61
N SER A 43 -7.92 17.69 4.57
CA SER A 43 -7.58 17.37 5.96
C SER A 43 -7.57 15.85 6.17
N TYR A 44 -6.81 15.40 7.15
CA TYR A 44 -6.73 13.98 7.48
C TYR A 44 -6.65 13.75 8.99
N THR A 45 -6.95 12.54 9.40
CA THR A 45 -6.63 11.96 10.69
C THR A 45 -6.01 10.58 10.48
N SER A 46 -5.30 10.07 11.46
CA SER A 46 -4.67 8.75 11.35
C SER A 46 -5.11 7.82 12.48
N ALA A 47 -5.18 6.54 12.16
CA ALA A 47 -5.46 5.47 13.11
C ALA A 47 -4.59 4.26 12.79
N SER A 48 -4.33 3.41 13.77
CA SER A 48 -3.65 2.14 13.52
C SER A 48 -4.60 1.12 12.90
N HIS A 49 -4.07 0.21 12.08
CA HIS A 49 -4.81 -0.94 11.56
C HIS A 49 -5.51 -1.71 12.67
N LYS A 50 -4.82 -1.87 13.82
CA LYS A 50 -5.38 -2.54 15.00
C LYS A 50 -6.63 -1.83 15.53
N ALA A 51 -6.60 -0.50 15.63
CA ALA A 51 -7.76 0.25 16.14
C ALA A 51 -8.99 0.10 15.23
N VAL A 52 -8.78 0.02 13.92
CA VAL A 52 -9.85 -0.26 12.95
C VAL A 52 -10.33 -1.71 13.07
N ALA A 53 -9.41 -2.68 13.07
CA ALA A 53 -9.74 -4.11 13.16
C ALA A 53 -10.44 -4.50 14.47
N GLU A 54 -10.18 -3.76 15.55
CA GLU A 54 -10.84 -3.95 16.85
C GLU A 54 -12.14 -3.12 17.00
N GLY A 55 -12.53 -2.35 15.97
CA GLY A 55 -13.77 -1.56 15.97
C GLY A 55 -13.72 -0.29 16.83
N HIS A 56 -12.52 0.18 17.21
CA HIS A 56 -12.37 1.43 17.96
C HIS A 56 -12.53 2.67 17.06
N ILE A 57 -12.35 2.50 15.77
CA ILE A 57 -12.51 3.54 14.74
C ILE A 57 -13.46 3.02 13.67
N SER A 58 -14.52 3.78 13.39
CA SER A 58 -15.44 3.52 12.27
C SER A 58 -14.91 4.15 10.99
N LEU A 59 -14.70 3.35 9.96
CA LEU A 59 -14.30 3.86 8.65
C LEU A 59 -15.42 4.64 7.95
N GLY A 60 -16.68 4.34 8.26
CA GLY A 60 -17.86 5.01 7.68
C GLY A 60 -17.95 6.52 7.97
N ASP A 61 -17.19 7.01 8.96
CA ASP A 61 -17.11 8.43 9.27
C ASP A 61 -16.24 9.22 8.26
N TYR A 62 -15.55 8.52 7.35
CA TYR A 62 -14.59 9.10 6.42
C TYR A 62 -14.95 8.77 4.97
N PRO A 63 -15.02 9.77 4.07
CA PRO A 63 -15.34 9.53 2.66
C PRO A 63 -14.22 8.83 1.87
N ILE A 64 -12.99 8.93 2.36
CA ILE A 64 -11.80 8.31 1.77
C ILE A 64 -10.94 7.73 2.89
N VAL A 65 -10.51 6.51 2.71
CA VAL A 65 -9.51 5.83 3.56
C VAL A 65 -8.23 5.61 2.76
N ASP A 66 -7.10 5.97 3.35
CA ASP A 66 -5.75 5.68 2.84
C ASP A 66 -5.12 4.59 3.72
N LEU A 67 -5.04 3.37 3.19
CA LEU A 67 -4.46 2.21 3.86
C LEU A 67 -2.97 2.11 3.54
N ILE A 68 -2.14 2.43 4.52
CA ILE A 68 -0.68 2.40 4.43
C ILE A 68 -0.17 1.05 4.92
N VAL A 69 0.26 0.18 4.01
CA VAL A 69 0.75 -1.17 4.34
C VAL A 69 2.27 -1.25 4.37
N GLY A 70 2.94 -0.40 3.58
CA GLY A 70 4.40 -0.42 3.50
C GLY A 70 4.96 -1.74 2.99
N LYS A 71 5.77 -2.40 3.80
CA LYS A 71 6.35 -3.73 3.50
C LYS A 71 5.81 -4.83 4.44
N GLN A 72 4.67 -4.60 5.07
CA GLN A 72 4.07 -5.57 5.98
C GLN A 72 3.64 -6.81 5.21
N ARG A 73 3.96 -7.97 5.76
CA ARG A 73 3.54 -9.28 5.27
C ARG A 73 3.57 -10.30 6.40
N THR A 74 2.91 -11.41 6.21
CA THR A 74 2.92 -12.51 7.17
C THR A 74 4.32 -13.07 7.34
N THR A 75 4.79 -13.11 8.58
CA THR A 75 6.13 -13.60 8.93
C THR A 75 6.12 -14.25 10.31
N THR A 76 7.22 -14.87 10.69
CA THR A 76 7.47 -15.37 12.05
C THR A 76 8.42 -14.42 12.78
N ILE A 77 8.31 -14.37 14.11
CA ILE A 77 9.24 -13.61 14.96
C ILE A 77 10.41 -14.50 15.33
N GLY A 78 11.62 -13.96 15.27
CA GLY A 78 12.84 -14.66 15.65
C GLY A 78 13.19 -15.79 14.67
N ARG A 79 13.69 -16.91 15.20
CA ARG A 79 14.19 -18.05 14.40
C ARG A 79 13.10 -19.04 13.96
N GLY A 80 11.86 -18.59 13.75
CA GLY A 80 10.78 -19.44 13.28
C GLY A 80 10.14 -20.35 14.33
N VAL A 81 10.29 -20.01 15.62
CA VAL A 81 9.68 -20.75 16.74
C VAL A 81 8.35 -20.16 17.16
N SER A 82 8.02 -18.95 16.72
CA SER A 82 6.73 -18.31 16.95
C SER A 82 5.72 -18.66 15.89
N GLY A 83 4.43 -18.44 16.18
CA GLY A 83 3.38 -18.46 15.15
C GLY A 83 3.58 -17.35 14.12
N TYR A 84 2.74 -17.36 13.08
CA TYR A 84 2.74 -16.30 12.07
C TYR A 84 2.12 -15.02 12.62
N HIS A 85 2.69 -13.89 12.19
CA HIS A 85 2.30 -12.54 12.59
C HIS A 85 2.41 -11.56 11.40
N TYR A 86 1.87 -10.37 11.56
CA TYR A 86 2.04 -9.24 10.66
C TYR A 86 1.49 -9.48 9.25
N GLU A 87 0.33 -10.13 9.15
CA GLU A 87 -0.41 -10.19 7.88
C GLU A 87 -0.50 -8.80 7.23
N ALA A 88 -0.36 -8.75 5.92
CA ALA A 88 -0.49 -7.49 5.19
C ALA A 88 -1.84 -6.81 5.48
N ILE A 89 -2.93 -7.57 5.44
CA ILE A 89 -4.28 -7.14 5.80
C ILE A 89 -4.95 -8.30 6.55
N SER A 90 -5.09 -8.19 7.87
CA SER A 90 -5.72 -9.23 8.70
C SER A 90 -7.22 -9.40 8.39
N ASP A 91 -7.78 -10.59 8.66
CA ASP A 91 -9.20 -10.92 8.40
C ASP A 91 -10.16 -9.85 8.91
N LYS A 92 -9.97 -9.37 10.14
CA LYS A 92 -10.81 -8.33 10.72
C LYS A 92 -10.70 -6.99 9.99
N LEU A 93 -9.51 -6.66 9.48
CA LEU A 93 -9.32 -5.47 8.66
C LEU A 93 -9.95 -5.64 7.28
N GLN A 94 -9.89 -6.85 6.71
CA GLN A 94 -10.58 -7.19 5.45
C GLN A 94 -12.09 -7.05 5.60
N GLU A 95 -12.67 -7.53 6.70
CA GLU A 95 -14.10 -7.34 7.01
C GLU A 95 -14.48 -5.86 7.09
N ALA A 96 -13.70 -5.06 7.82
CA ALA A 96 -13.96 -3.62 7.97
C ALA A 96 -13.88 -2.87 6.63
N LEU A 97 -12.88 -3.19 5.80
CA LEU A 97 -12.69 -2.59 4.47
C LEU A 97 -13.79 -3.03 3.49
N SER A 98 -14.20 -4.30 3.55
CA SER A 98 -15.26 -4.83 2.69
C SER A 98 -16.61 -4.16 3.02
N LEU A 99 -16.93 -4.01 4.29
CA LEU A 99 -18.13 -3.29 4.72
C LEU A 99 -18.07 -1.82 4.28
N TYR A 100 -16.95 -1.16 4.54
CA TYR A 100 -16.75 0.24 4.18
C TYR A 100 -16.94 0.50 2.69
N THR A 101 -16.34 -0.32 1.82
CA THR A 101 -16.47 -0.16 0.37
C THR A 101 -17.85 -0.52 -0.12
N ALA A 102 -18.52 -1.52 0.47
CA ALA A 102 -19.90 -1.88 0.15
C ALA A 102 -20.90 -0.76 0.51
N GLU A 103 -20.60 0.06 1.51
CA GLU A 103 -21.37 1.24 1.91
C GLU A 103 -21.01 2.51 1.11
N GLY A 104 -20.18 2.40 0.08
CA GLY A 104 -19.81 3.49 -0.81
C GLY A 104 -18.53 4.24 -0.41
N GLY A 105 -17.78 3.74 0.56
CA GLY A 105 -16.49 4.30 0.96
C GLY A 105 -15.42 4.12 -0.12
N ASN A 106 -14.55 5.11 -0.29
CA ASN A 106 -13.50 5.12 -1.29
C ASN A 106 -12.14 4.79 -0.68
N LEU A 107 -11.34 3.95 -1.35
CA LEU A 107 -10.12 3.38 -0.80
C LEU A 107 -8.90 3.70 -1.66
N LEU A 108 -7.87 4.28 -1.06
CA LEU A 108 -6.49 4.22 -1.50
C LEU A 108 -5.77 3.14 -0.67
N LEU A 109 -4.96 2.32 -1.31
CA LEU A 109 -4.04 1.45 -0.60
C LEU A 109 -2.69 1.40 -1.31
N SER A 110 -1.61 1.28 -0.52
CA SER A 110 -0.26 1.21 -1.04
C SER A 110 0.63 0.31 -0.20
N GLY A 111 1.46 -0.46 -0.88
CA GLY A 111 2.41 -1.38 -0.24
C GLY A 111 3.05 -2.32 -1.23
N SER A 112 4.12 -2.95 -0.82
CA SER A 112 4.68 -4.15 -1.44
C SER A 112 4.28 -5.38 -0.61
N TYR A 113 4.10 -6.52 -1.21
CA TYR A 113 3.64 -7.77 -0.58
C TYR A 113 2.14 -7.83 -0.21
N ILE A 114 1.29 -6.87 -0.57
CA ILE A 114 -0.14 -6.94 -0.25
C ILE A 114 -0.79 -8.14 -0.93
N LEU A 115 -0.66 -8.22 -2.25
CA LEU A 115 -1.25 -9.30 -3.03
C LEU A 115 -0.45 -10.59 -2.92
N ASP A 116 0.88 -10.52 -2.77
CA ASP A 116 1.69 -11.71 -2.55
C ASP A 116 1.31 -12.41 -1.24
N ASP A 117 1.11 -11.66 -0.18
CA ASP A 117 0.67 -12.19 1.11
C ASP A 117 -0.73 -12.82 1.03
N LEU A 118 -1.68 -12.14 0.38
CA LEU A 118 -3.04 -12.63 0.17
C LEU A 118 -3.10 -13.87 -0.77
N TRP A 119 -2.10 -14.08 -1.64
CA TRP A 119 -2.04 -15.21 -2.58
C TRP A 119 -1.17 -16.38 -2.12
N HIS A 120 -0.03 -16.07 -1.50
CA HIS A 120 1.03 -17.03 -1.22
C HIS A 120 1.54 -16.96 0.22
N GLY A 121 1.02 -16.02 1.02
CA GLY A 121 1.34 -15.94 2.45
C GLY A 121 1.08 -17.27 3.16
N PRO A 122 1.83 -17.58 4.22
CA PRO A 122 1.69 -18.86 4.91
C PRO A 122 0.32 -19.06 5.57
N MET A 123 -0.46 -18.00 5.70
CA MET A 123 -1.84 -18.04 6.23
C MET A 123 -2.89 -17.75 5.14
N SER A 124 -2.47 -17.57 3.89
CA SER A 124 -3.37 -17.24 2.78
C SER A 124 -4.45 -18.29 2.56
N THR A 125 -5.66 -17.82 2.37
CA THR A 125 -6.88 -18.59 2.11
C THR A 125 -7.49 -18.25 0.75
N ASP A 126 -8.57 -18.90 0.35
CA ASP A 126 -9.31 -18.51 -0.84
C ASP A 126 -10.17 -17.27 -0.58
N GLU A 127 -10.58 -17.04 0.65
CA GLU A 127 -11.29 -15.85 1.11
C GLU A 127 -10.45 -14.58 0.94
N ASP A 128 -9.14 -14.64 1.21
CA ASP A 128 -8.20 -13.53 0.96
C ASP A 128 -8.17 -13.13 -0.52
N LYS A 129 -8.13 -14.13 -1.41
CA LYS A 129 -8.14 -13.89 -2.85
C LYS A 129 -9.47 -13.31 -3.33
N GLU A 130 -10.58 -13.74 -2.74
CA GLU A 130 -11.90 -13.16 -3.03
C GLU A 130 -12.02 -11.73 -2.50
N PHE A 131 -11.50 -11.43 -1.30
CA PHE A 131 -11.37 -10.07 -0.80
C PHE A 131 -10.60 -9.18 -1.78
N ALA A 132 -9.43 -9.62 -2.23
CA ALA A 132 -8.63 -8.84 -3.18
C ALA A 132 -9.37 -8.59 -4.51
N LYS A 133 -10.11 -9.57 -5.03
CA LYS A 133 -10.86 -9.42 -6.28
C LYS A 133 -12.11 -8.55 -6.12
N ASN A 134 -12.84 -8.70 -5.02
CA ASN A 134 -14.15 -8.09 -4.84
C ASN A 134 -14.11 -6.73 -4.14
N THR A 135 -13.14 -6.51 -3.24
CA THR A 135 -12.97 -5.27 -2.47
C THR A 135 -11.86 -4.40 -3.02
N LEU A 136 -10.67 -4.99 -3.32
CA LEU A 136 -9.54 -4.25 -3.89
C LEU A 136 -9.59 -4.17 -5.43
N HIS A 137 -10.45 -4.94 -6.08
CA HIS A 137 -10.62 -5.03 -7.53
C HIS A 137 -9.30 -5.31 -8.27
N SER A 138 -8.45 -6.11 -7.65
CA SER A 138 -7.11 -6.43 -8.15
C SER A 138 -6.72 -7.88 -7.84
N SER A 139 -5.76 -8.40 -8.59
CA SER A 139 -5.19 -9.72 -8.38
C SER A 139 -3.68 -9.70 -8.54
N PHE A 140 -3.00 -10.67 -7.94
CA PHE A 140 -1.56 -10.80 -7.98
C PHE A 140 -1.07 -11.15 -9.39
N GLY A 141 -0.18 -10.33 -9.93
CA GLY A 141 0.43 -10.53 -11.25
C GLY A 141 1.93 -10.87 -11.19
N GLY A 142 2.51 -10.90 -9.99
CA GLY A 142 3.91 -11.22 -9.72
C GLY A 142 4.61 -10.20 -8.83
N GLY A 143 5.61 -10.63 -8.08
CA GLY A 143 6.48 -9.79 -7.28
C GLY A 143 7.75 -9.36 -8.03
N MET A 144 8.62 -8.60 -7.35
CA MET A 144 9.90 -8.09 -7.88
C MET A 144 9.75 -7.42 -9.27
N ALA A 145 8.69 -6.64 -9.43
CA ALA A 145 8.26 -6.12 -10.72
C ALA A 145 9.16 -5.04 -11.31
N SER A 146 9.96 -4.37 -10.49
CA SER A 146 10.92 -3.34 -10.90
C SER A 146 12.18 -3.39 -10.02
N ARG A 147 13.32 -3.15 -10.64
CA ARG A 147 14.61 -2.95 -9.96
C ARG A 147 15.05 -1.49 -9.94
N SER A 148 14.53 -0.67 -10.85
CA SER A 148 14.86 0.75 -10.94
C SER A 148 13.91 1.64 -10.12
N GLY A 149 12.73 1.12 -9.76
CA GLY A 149 11.67 1.90 -9.13
C GLY A 149 10.95 2.87 -10.06
N GLU A 150 11.34 2.94 -11.35
CA GLU A 150 10.72 3.84 -12.31
C GLU A 150 9.34 3.37 -12.73
N VAL A 151 8.36 4.26 -12.61
CA VAL A 151 6.99 4.03 -13.07
C VAL A 151 6.49 5.24 -13.87
N TYR A 152 5.56 5.00 -14.78
CA TYR A 152 4.94 6.06 -15.56
C TYR A 152 3.43 5.86 -15.67
N ALA A 153 2.71 6.97 -15.83
CA ALA A 153 1.29 6.94 -16.13
C ALA A 153 1.08 6.77 -17.64
N PRO A 154 0.41 5.70 -18.08
CA PRO A 154 -0.08 5.63 -19.45
C PRO A 154 -1.12 6.73 -19.68
N SER A 155 -1.36 7.12 -20.93
CA SER A 155 -2.42 8.08 -21.26
C SER A 155 -3.78 7.51 -20.89
N THR A 156 -4.32 7.93 -19.74
CA THR A 156 -5.62 7.46 -19.19
C THR A 156 -6.49 8.66 -18.83
N LYS A 157 -7.78 8.39 -18.58
CA LYS A 157 -8.70 9.38 -18.03
C LYS A 157 -8.34 9.82 -16.60
N PHE A 158 -7.52 9.02 -15.90
CA PHE A 158 -7.10 9.26 -14.53
C PHE A 158 -6.07 10.40 -14.45
N LEU A 159 -5.01 10.32 -15.25
CA LEU A 159 -3.94 11.33 -15.32
C LEU A 159 -3.91 11.94 -16.73
N ARG A 160 -4.25 13.22 -16.83
CA ARG A 160 -4.31 13.92 -18.12
C ARG A 160 -2.94 14.20 -18.74
N LYS A 161 -1.87 14.19 -17.92
CA LYS A 161 -0.48 14.42 -18.34
C LYS A 161 0.34 13.18 -18.00
N ARG A 162 1.35 12.92 -18.82
CA ARG A 162 2.34 11.89 -18.51
C ARG A 162 3.03 12.25 -17.21
N LEU A 163 2.80 11.44 -16.18
CA LEU A 163 3.50 11.47 -14.90
C LEU A 163 4.55 10.37 -14.96
N THR A 164 5.77 10.70 -14.57
CA THR A 164 6.84 9.73 -14.34
C THR A 164 7.34 9.96 -12.94
N LEU A 165 7.52 8.92 -12.17
CA LEU A 165 8.03 9.00 -10.80
C LEU A 165 8.93 7.80 -10.51
N THR A 166 9.73 7.91 -9.46
CA THR A 166 10.62 6.86 -9.00
C THR A 166 10.39 6.62 -7.53
N PHE A 167 10.23 5.35 -7.14
CA PHE A 167 10.25 4.93 -5.75
C PHE A 167 11.61 4.30 -5.39
N ASN A 168 11.98 4.37 -4.12
CA ASN A 168 13.30 3.95 -3.66
C ASN A 168 13.46 2.42 -3.70
N THR A 169 14.51 1.94 -4.36
CA THR A 169 14.86 0.51 -4.49
C THR A 169 16.24 0.18 -3.91
N THR A 170 16.91 1.15 -3.32
CA THR A 170 18.24 1.00 -2.74
C THR A 170 18.25 1.46 -1.28
N PRO A 171 19.08 0.89 -0.40
CA PRO A 171 19.22 1.37 0.96
C PRO A 171 19.58 2.87 1.00
N SER A 172 18.85 3.66 1.76
CA SER A 172 19.10 5.08 1.99
C SER A 172 18.82 5.47 3.45
N GLU A 173 19.28 6.65 3.87
CA GLU A 173 18.97 7.16 5.21
C GLU A 173 17.61 7.87 5.26
N GLU A 174 17.00 8.17 4.12
CA GLU A 174 15.77 8.93 4.02
C GLU A 174 14.52 8.03 4.04
N VAL A 175 14.58 6.91 3.31
CA VAL A 175 13.46 5.97 3.22
C VAL A 175 13.97 4.55 2.95
N TYR A 176 13.25 3.56 3.39
CA TYR A 176 13.58 2.15 3.14
C TYR A 176 13.50 1.77 1.65
N SER A 177 14.23 0.71 1.29
CA SER A 177 14.19 0.16 -0.07
C SER A 177 12.98 -0.75 -0.28
N VAL A 178 12.44 -0.73 -1.50
CA VAL A 178 11.36 -1.62 -1.94
C VAL A 178 11.97 -2.75 -2.77
N GLU A 179 12.13 -3.92 -2.16
CA GLU A 179 12.77 -5.07 -2.81
C GLU A 179 11.80 -5.81 -3.74
N SER A 180 10.52 -5.86 -3.40
CA SER A 180 9.52 -6.64 -4.13
C SER A 180 8.25 -5.85 -4.43
N PRO A 181 8.33 -4.80 -5.27
CA PRO A 181 7.13 -4.17 -5.76
C PRO A 181 6.29 -5.17 -6.56
N GLU A 182 4.96 -5.05 -6.49
CA GLU A 182 4.04 -6.03 -7.05
C GLU A 182 3.45 -5.59 -8.38
N VAL A 183 3.16 -6.55 -9.24
CA VAL A 183 2.29 -6.33 -10.39
C VAL A 183 0.85 -6.48 -9.93
N VAL A 184 0.13 -5.37 -9.96
CA VAL A 184 -1.29 -5.29 -9.63
C VAL A 184 -2.09 -5.47 -10.91
N THR A 185 -2.78 -6.60 -11.06
CA THR A 185 -3.59 -6.90 -12.24
C THR A 185 -5.03 -6.45 -12.00
N PRO A 186 -5.64 -5.62 -12.89
CA PRO A 186 -7.01 -5.18 -12.72
C PRO A 186 -8.00 -6.34 -12.84
N VAL A 187 -9.03 -6.35 -11.99
CA VAL A 187 -10.13 -7.34 -11.98
C VAL A 187 -11.45 -6.66 -12.28
N GLY A 188 -12.19 -7.21 -13.23
CA GLY A 188 -13.49 -6.68 -13.66
C GLY A 188 -13.39 -5.57 -14.70
N LYS A 189 -14.54 -5.21 -15.30
CA LYS A 189 -14.62 -4.26 -16.43
C LYS A 189 -14.37 -2.80 -16.05
N GLN A 190 -14.52 -2.47 -14.77
CA GLN A 190 -14.39 -1.10 -14.25
C GLN A 190 -13.00 -0.82 -13.67
N SER A 191 -12.14 -1.84 -13.63
CA SER A 191 -10.75 -1.73 -13.19
C SER A 191 -9.81 -1.52 -14.37
N TYR A 192 -8.81 -0.67 -14.19
CA TYR A 192 -7.83 -0.39 -15.23
C TYR A 192 -6.49 0.05 -14.64
N THR A 193 -5.41 -0.23 -15.37
CA THR A 193 -4.05 0.20 -15.01
C THR A 193 -3.91 1.71 -15.11
N ILE A 194 -3.38 2.34 -14.04
CA ILE A 194 -3.11 3.78 -13.97
C ILE A 194 -1.62 4.12 -13.95
N LEU A 195 -0.77 3.19 -13.49
CA LEU A 195 0.69 3.29 -13.55
C LEU A 195 1.28 1.99 -14.09
N ARG A 196 2.42 2.10 -14.78
CA ARG A 196 3.18 0.96 -15.30
C ARG A 196 4.64 1.07 -14.91
N TYR A 197 5.28 -0.06 -14.66
CA TYR A 197 6.73 -0.13 -14.49
C TYR A 197 7.45 0.12 -15.82
N ALA A 198 8.39 1.07 -15.84
CA ALA A 198 8.99 1.61 -17.06
C ALA A 198 9.66 0.55 -17.94
N HIS A 199 10.38 -0.42 -17.34
CA HIS A 199 11.15 -1.42 -18.10
C HIS A 199 10.37 -2.65 -18.52
N SER A 200 9.26 -2.96 -17.84
CA SER A 200 8.49 -4.18 -18.11
C SER A 200 7.11 -3.92 -18.69
N ASP A 201 6.66 -2.68 -18.67
CA ASP A 201 5.30 -2.26 -19.04
C ASP A 201 4.19 -2.97 -18.24
N ARG A 202 4.56 -3.69 -17.17
CA ARG A 202 3.59 -4.37 -16.29
C ARG A 202 2.86 -3.36 -15.42
N SER A 203 1.65 -3.70 -15.01
CA SER A 203 0.81 -2.83 -14.20
C SER A 203 1.38 -2.63 -12.79
N ALA A 204 1.70 -1.37 -12.45
CA ALA A 204 2.22 -0.98 -11.14
C ALA A 204 1.12 -0.44 -10.21
N ALA A 205 0.00 0.00 -10.77
CA ALA A 205 -1.14 0.46 -10.01
C ALA A 205 -2.43 0.33 -10.82
N VAL A 206 -3.52 0.11 -10.09
CA VAL A 206 -4.86 -0.08 -10.64
C VAL A 206 -5.82 0.91 -9.99
N ALA A 207 -6.75 1.45 -10.78
CA ALA A 207 -7.92 2.14 -10.29
C ALA A 207 -9.18 1.35 -10.66
N TYR A 208 -10.10 1.28 -9.74
CA TYR A 208 -11.48 0.82 -9.96
C TYR A 208 -12.44 2.02 -9.92
N ASN A 209 -13.31 2.12 -10.90
CA ASN A 209 -14.33 3.17 -10.99
C ASN A 209 -15.71 2.54 -11.00
N GLY A 210 -16.16 2.09 -9.83
CA GLY A 210 -17.47 1.48 -9.65
C GLY A 210 -18.62 2.48 -9.61
N PRO A 211 -19.87 1.97 -9.59
CA PRO A 211 -21.03 2.81 -9.45
C PRO A 211 -21.16 3.45 -8.06
N ASP A 212 -20.76 2.73 -7.03
CA ASP A 212 -20.99 3.10 -5.63
C ASP A 212 -19.70 3.52 -4.92
N ASN A 213 -18.57 2.95 -5.29
CA ASN A 213 -17.26 3.23 -4.69
C ASN A 213 -16.14 3.27 -5.72
N ARG A 214 -14.98 3.79 -5.29
CA ARG A 214 -13.74 3.79 -6.06
C ARG A 214 -12.58 3.29 -5.24
N THR A 215 -11.67 2.57 -5.88
CA THR A 215 -10.42 2.16 -5.25
C THR A 215 -9.22 2.54 -6.10
N VAL A 216 -8.09 2.78 -5.43
CA VAL A 216 -6.77 2.90 -6.06
C VAL A 216 -5.82 2.00 -5.29
N HIS A 217 -5.16 1.08 -5.99
CA HIS A 217 -4.19 0.16 -5.43
C HIS A 217 -2.83 0.36 -6.09
N LEU A 218 -1.83 0.76 -5.29
CA LEU A 218 -0.44 0.88 -5.70
C LEU A 218 0.33 -0.37 -5.27
N GLY A 219 1.00 -1.06 -6.19
CA GLY A 219 1.82 -2.25 -5.93
C GLY A 219 3.22 -1.93 -5.37
N PHE A 220 3.39 -0.74 -4.85
CA PHE A 220 4.58 -0.25 -4.14
C PHE A 220 4.15 0.77 -3.07
N PRO A 221 4.91 0.93 -1.98
CA PRO A 221 4.59 1.89 -0.93
C PRO A 221 4.71 3.34 -1.43
N PHE A 222 3.64 4.11 -1.26
CA PHE A 222 3.57 5.51 -1.70
C PHE A 222 4.64 6.40 -1.05
N GLU A 223 4.93 6.20 0.22
CA GLU A 223 5.92 6.94 1.00
C GLU A 223 7.36 6.79 0.47
N THR A 224 7.60 5.80 -0.37
CA THR A 224 8.93 5.55 -0.95
C THR A 224 9.18 6.31 -2.26
N ILE A 225 8.20 7.06 -2.75
CA ILE A 225 8.39 7.96 -3.91
C ILE A 225 9.40 9.03 -3.53
N THR A 226 10.48 9.14 -4.31
CA THR A 226 11.66 9.93 -3.94
C THR A 226 11.52 11.43 -4.23
N ASP A 227 10.66 11.83 -5.16
CA ASP A 227 10.40 13.22 -5.49
C ASP A 227 9.10 13.70 -4.85
N ASP A 228 9.18 14.68 -3.97
CA ASP A 228 8.05 15.21 -3.19
C ASP A 228 6.98 15.87 -4.06
N GLU A 229 7.40 16.55 -5.13
CA GLU A 229 6.48 17.22 -6.03
C GLU A 229 5.69 16.20 -6.85
N GLU A 230 6.34 15.16 -7.36
CA GLU A 230 5.70 14.07 -8.10
C GLU A 230 4.80 13.23 -7.16
N ARG A 231 5.23 13.03 -5.92
CA ARG A 231 4.42 12.38 -4.86
C ARG A 231 3.14 13.17 -4.59
N THR A 232 3.24 14.47 -4.40
CA THR A 232 2.08 15.37 -4.20
C THR A 232 1.17 15.39 -5.43
N LYS A 233 1.70 15.44 -6.63
CA LYS A 233 0.91 15.38 -7.87
C LYS A 233 0.13 14.08 -8.00
N LEU A 234 0.75 12.95 -7.64
CA LEU A 234 0.07 11.66 -7.65
C LEU A 234 -1.06 11.63 -6.60
N MET A 235 -0.79 12.06 -5.36
CA MET A 235 -1.81 12.11 -4.30
C MET A 235 -2.99 13.01 -4.70
N ALA A 236 -2.74 14.19 -5.24
CA ALA A 236 -3.79 15.11 -5.70
C ALA A 236 -4.66 14.47 -6.80
N ALA A 237 -4.06 13.73 -7.72
CA ALA A 237 -4.81 13.02 -8.77
C ALA A 237 -5.66 11.88 -8.20
N ILE A 238 -5.12 11.13 -7.25
CA ILE A 238 -5.82 10.04 -6.54
C ILE A 238 -7.01 10.61 -5.76
N LEU A 239 -6.79 11.60 -4.90
CA LEU A 239 -7.84 12.20 -4.09
C LEU A 239 -8.95 12.81 -4.96
N LYS A 240 -8.59 13.50 -6.03
CA LYS A 240 -9.55 14.02 -7.00
C LYS A 240 -10.37 12.91 -7.68
N PHE A 241 -9.78 11.77 -7.95
CA PHE A 241 -10.49 10.61 -8.51
C PHE A 241 -11.43 10.00 -7.49
N LEU A 242 -10.99 9.80 -6.25
CA LEU A 242 -11.76 9.20 -5.18
C LEU A 242 -12.89 10.12 -4.67
N SER A 243 -12.73 11.45 -4.74
CA SER A 243 -13.74 12.44 -4.30
C SER A 243 -14.85 12.72 -5.31
N LYS A 244 -14.84 12.10 -6.50
CA LYS A 244 -15.91 12.32 -7.48
C LYS A 244 -17.17 11.56 -7.07
N ASN A 245 -18.25 12.25 -6.90
CA ASN A 245 -19.60 11.68 -6.81
C ASN A 245 -20.09 11.26 -8.19
#